data_ff3dbe7e1fda7271d0ff797b27742398
#
_entry.id   ff3dbe7e1fda7271d0ff797b27742398
#
_cell.length_a   1.000
_cell.length_b   1.000
_cell.length_c   1.000
_cell.angle_alpha   90.00
_cell.angle_beta   90.00
_cell.angle_gamma   90.00
#
_symmetry.space_group_name_H-M   'P 1'
#
loop_
_entity.id
_entity.type
_entity.pdbx_description
1 polymer ?
#
loop_
_entity_poly.entity_id
_entity_poly.type
_entity_poly.pdbx_seq_one_letter_code
_entity_poly.pdbx_strand_id
1 'polypeptide(L)'
;RLAFSFVNDAIQLAEGQTARSAIADHNRRVWKSTHNVDFSRYSDAEMIDQIEYTVFPNFTVWPTIVAPLVYRFRPHGDDPASSLFEVWMLFPAADDGTQPEAALEYRLKTNEAWASVKELGAYGPVIDQDIPNLPRIQKGLMASRKKTVSLGNYQESRIRALHETLDRYIAGEYPI
;
A
#
# COMPACT_ATOMS: atom_id res chain seq x y z
N ARG A 1 5.83 10.81 14.43
CA ARG A 1 5.43 9.41 14.72
C ARG A 1 4.20 9.17 13.89
N LEU A 2 4.31 8.29 12.91
CA LEU A 2 3.20 7.87 12.09
C LEU A 2 2.07 7.31 12.94
N ALA A 3 0.83 7.70 12.63
CA ALA A 3 -0.38 7.24 13.30
C ALA A 3 -0.69 5.75 13.13
N PHE A 4 0.25 5.00 12.56
CA PHE A 4 0.20 3.55 12.48
C PHE A 4 0.84 2.96 13.71
N SER A 5 0.14 3.01 14.79
CA SER A 5 0.31 1.95 15.75
C SER A 5 -0.41 0.71 15.22
N PHE A 6 0.33 -0.22 14.62
CA PHE A 6 0.03 -1.59 15.05
C PHE A 6 0.00 -1.48 16.55
N VAL A 7 -1.18 -1.59 17.13
CA VAL A 7 -1.47 -1.20 18.51
C VAL A 7 -0.47 -1.89 19.44
N ASN A 8 0.62 -1.21 19.75
CA ASN A 8 1.59 -1.68 20.75
C ASN A 8 1.14 -1.32 22.18
N ASP A 9 0.13 -0.45 22.28
CA ASP A 9 -0.44 -0.07 23.55
C ASP A 9 -1.68 -0.93 23.83
N ALA A 10 -1.75 -1.52 25.02
CA ALA A 10 -2.93 -2.25 25.44
C ALA A 10 -4.14 -1.32 25.47
N ILE A 11 -5.02 -1.42 24.48
CA ILE A 11 -6.29 -0.70 24.46
C ILE A 11 -7.20 -1.37 25.48
N GLN A 12 -7.59 -0.64 26.52
CA GLN A 12 -8.59 -1.10 27.48
C GLN A 12 -9.97 -0.92 26.88
N LEU A 13 -10.77 -1.99 26.91
CA LEU A 13 -12.15 -1.95 26.48
C LEU A 13 -13.03 -1.37 27.59
N ALA A 14 -13.89 -0.40 27.24
CA ALA A 14 -14.96 0.02 28.11
C ALA A 14 -16.07 -1.06 28.16
N GLU A 15 -16.90 -1.00 29.20
CA GLU A 15 -18.06 -1.91 29.33
C GLU A 15 -18.96 -1.80 28.07
N GLY A 16 -19.28 -2.95 27.46
CA GLY A 16 -20.08 -3.01 26.23
C GLY A 16 -19.35 -2.61 24.93
N GLN A 17 -18.08 -2.18 24.99
CA GLN A 17 -17.31 -1.81 23.83
C GLN A 17 -16.70 -3.03 23.13
N THR A 18 -16.79 -3.08 21.81
CA THR A 18 -16.10 -4.12 21.02
C THR A 18 -14.63 -3.72 20.78
N ALA A 19 -13.77 -4.72 20.56
CA ALA A 19 -12.38 -4.45 20.18
C ALA A 19 -12.30 -3.58 18.90
N ARG A 20 -13.22 -3.81 17.96
CA ARG A 20 -13.33 -3.05 16.72
C ARG A 20 -13.58 -1.57 16.97
N SER A 21 -14.61 -1.24 17.78
CA SER A 21 -14.92 0.17 18.09
C SER A 21 -13.82 0.83 18.93
N ALA A 22 -13.18 0.08 19.83
CA ALA A 22 -12.08 0.62 20.64
C ALA A 22 -10.86 1.02 19.77
N ILE A 23 -10.51 0.19 18.78
CA ILE A 23 -9.44 0.51 17.82
C ILE A 23 -9.83 1.70 16.94
N ALA A 24 -11.07 1.76 16.45
CA ALA A 24 -11.54 2.89 15.66
C ALA A 24 -11.45 4.20 16.45
N ASP A 25 -11.88 4.21 17.70
CA ASP A 25 -11.79 5.38 18.59
C ASP A 25 -10.35 5.76 18.90
N HIS A 26 -9.47 4.78 19.09
CA HIS A 26 -8.04 5.02 19.23
C HIS A 26 -7.48 5.72 18.00
N ASN A 27 -7.76 5.23 16.80
CA ASN A 27 -7.29 5.82 15.56
C ASN A 27 -7.82 7.26 15.37
N ARG A 28 -9.10 7.53 15.68
CA ARG A 28 -9.66 8.90 15.66
C ARG A 28 -8.87 9.84 16.55
N ARG A 29 -8.59 9.41 17.80
CA ARG A 29 -7.81 10.23 18.75
C ARG A 29 -6.38 10.47 18.26
N VAL A 30 -5.73 9.44 17.73
CA VAL A 30 -4.36 9.57 17.22
C VAL A 30 -4.31 10.56 16.07
N TRP A 31 -5.19 10.45 15.07
CA TRP A 31 -5.25 11.37 13.96
C TRP A 31 -5.51 12.81 14.39
N LYS A 32 -6.45 13.01 15.32
CA LYS A 32 -6.73 14.35 15.84
C LYS A 32 -5.53 14.95 16.57
N SER A 33 -4.85 14.15 17.38
CA SER A 33 -3.71 14.64 18.18
C SER A 33 -2.42 14.85 17.40
N THR A 34 -2.18 14.04 16.35
CA THR A 34 -0.91 14.06 15.61
C THR A 34 -0.97 14.88 14.32
N HIS A 35 -2.13 14.95 13.68
CA HIS A 35 -2.30 15.60 12.37
C HIS A 35 -3.37 16.69 12.36
N ASN A 36 -4.04 16.91 13.50
CA ASN A 36 -5.18 17.84 13.60
C ASN A 36 -6.28 17.57 12.57
N VAL A 37 -6.59 16.28 12.35
CA VAL A 37 -7.68 15.84 11.45
C VAL A 37 -8.78 15.18 12.27
N ASP A 38 -10.02 15.64 12.12
CA ASP A 38 -11.19 15.11 12.82
C ASP A 38 -11.93 14.08 11.98
N PHE A 39 -11.83 12.82 12.39
CA PHE A 39 -12.54 11.70 11.79
C PHE A 39 -13.78 11.27 12.59
N SER A 40 -14.35 12.15 13.43
CA SER A 40 -15.53 11.82 14.26
C SER A 40 -16.76 11.39 13.45
N ARG A 41 -16.88 11.85 12.20
CA ARG A 41 -17.99 11.51 11.30
C ARG A 41 -17.81 10.22 10.50
N TYR A 42 -16.63 9.62 10.58
CA TYR A 42 -16.30 8.39 9.85
C TYR A 42 -16.73 7.16 10.65
N SER A 43 -17.23 6.15 9.96
CA SER A 43 -17.60 4.88 10.57
C SER A 43 -16.39 4.12 11.10
N ASP A 44 -16.63 3.14 12.00
CA ASP A 44 -15.56 2.26 12.47
C ASP A 44 -14.91 1.48 11.32
N ALA A 45 -15.68 1.13 10.28
CA ALA A 45 -15.16 0.48 9.11
C ALA A 45 -14.12 1.34 8.39
N GLU A 46 -14.40 2.61 8.14
CA GLU A 46 -13.46 3.54 7.50
C GLU A 46 -12.21 3.79 8.35
N MET A 47 -12.33 3.65 9.67
CA MET A 47 -11.22 3.87 10.61
C MET A 47 -10.27 2.68 10.73
N ILE A 48 -10.68 1.45 10.32
CA ILE A 48 -9.88 0.24 10.58
C ILE A 48 -9.81 -0.74 9.42
N ASP A 49 -10.73 -0.70 8.46
CA ASP A 49 -10.69 -1.62 7.32
C ASP A 49 -9.76 -1.11 6.24
N GLN A 50 -9.11 -2.04 5.57
CA GLN A 50 -8.24 -1.75 4.44
C GLN A 50 -8.82 -2.35 3.18
N ILE A 51 -9.03 -1.50 2.18
CA ILE A 51 -9.43 -1.93 0.83
C ILE A 51 -8.32 -1.52 -0.12
N GLU A 52 -7.79 -2.48 -0.83
CA GLU A 52 -6.79 -2.27 -1.86
C GLU A 52 -7.45 -2.23 -3.23
N TYR A 53 -7.14 -1.21 -4.00
CA TYR A 53 -7.57 -1.09 -5.39
C TYR A 53 -6.35 -1.13 -6.31
N THR A 54 -6.38 -2.03 -7.28
CA THR A 54 -5.43 -2.02 -8.39
C THR A 54 -6.06 -1.26 -9.55
N VAL A 55 -5.45 -0.15 -9.93
CA VAL A 55 -5.81 0.65 -11.09
C VAL A 55 -4.85 0.28 -12.22
N PHE A 56 -5.40 -0.36 -13.25
CA PHE A 56 -4.62 -0.80 -14.41
C PHE A 56 -3.91 0.40 -15.07
N PRO A 57 -2.67 0.28 -15.54
CA PRO A 57 -1.89 -0.96 -15.59
C PRO A 57 -1.00 -1.21 -14.35
N ASN A 58 -0.63 -0.22 -13.57
CA ASN A 58 0.51 -0.30 -12.67
C ASN A 58 0.40 0.51 -11.39
N PHE A 59 -0.81 0.87 -11.00
CA PHE A 59 -1.08 1.72 -9.84
C PHE A 59 -1.93 0.98 -8.82
N THR A 60 -1.49 1.00 -7.57
CA THR A 60 -2.23 0.39 -6.46
C THR A 60 -2.43 1.42 -5.36
N VAL A 61 -3.64 1.56 -4.87
CA VAL A 61 -3.99 2.53 -3.83
C VAL A 61 -4.79 1.89 -2.71
N TRP A 62 -4.44 2.26 -1.50
CA TRP A 62 -5.24 2.01 -0.29
C TRP A 62 -5.87 3.33 0.16
N PRO A 63 -7.06 3.68 -0.32
CA PRO A 63 -7.73 4.92 0.08
C PRO A 63 -8.36 4.74 1.46
N THR A 64 -7.55 4.44 2.45
CA THR A 64 -7.97 4.18 3.82
C THR A 64 -7.19 5.06 4.80
N ILE A 65 -7.81 5.33 5.95
CA ILE A 65 -7.18 6.10 7.01
C ILE A 65 -6.03 5.32 7.66
N VAL A 66 -6.14 3.99 7.67
CA VAL A 66 -5.19 3.09 8.34
C VAL A 66 -3.93 2.88 7.50
N ALA A 67 -4.06 2.87 6.19
CA ALA A 67 -2.95 2.64 5.26
C ALA A 67 -3.00 3.62 4.09
N PRO A 68 -2.60 4.90 4.29
CA PRO A 68 -2.63 5.90 3.22
C PRO A 68 -1.48 5.70 2.24
N LEU A 69 -1.41 4.49 1.67
CA LEU A 69 -0.34 4.06 0.78
C LEU A 69 -0.77 4.10 -0.67
N VAL A 70 0.16 4.45 -1.52
CA VAL A 70 0.06 4.32 -2.96
C VAL A 70 1.32 3.63 -3.48
N TYR A 71 1.16 2.63 -4.32
CA TYR A 71 2.23 1.96 -5.04
C TYR A 71 2.12 2.22 -6.53
N ARG A 72 3.26 2.39 -7.18
CA ARG A 72 3.34 2.40 -8.63
C ARG A 72 4.55 1.59 -9.08
N PHE A 73 4.33 0.78 -10.10
CA PHE A 73 5.39 0.02 -10.76
C PHE A 73 5.62 0.60 -12.14
N ARG A 74 6.83 1.06 -12.43
CA ARG A 74 7.17 1.64 -13.73
C ARG A 74 8.30 0.87 -14.40
N PRO A 75 8.34 0.85 -15.74
CA PRO A 75 9.50 0.39 -16.46
C PRO A 75 10.77 1.14 -16.03
N HIS A 76 11.87 0.45 -15.99
CA HIS A 76 13.20 1.04 -15.81
C HIS A 76 13.97 0.94 -17.14
N GLY A 77 13.80 1.93 -17.99
CA GLY A 77 14.26 1.87 -19.37
C GLY A 77 13.53 0.80 -20.17
N ASP A 78 14.23 0.15 -21.07
CA ASP A 78 13.70 -0.89 -21.97
C ASP A 78 14.00 -2.32 -21.50
N ASP A 79 14.57 -2.47 -20.30
CA ASP A 79 14.90 -3.80 -19.74
C ASP A 79 13.65 -4.42 -19.07
N PRO A 80 13.07 -5.49 -19.66
CA PRO A 80 11.90 -6.14 -19.07
C PRO A 80 12.18 -6.88 -17.76
N ALA A 81 13.45 -7.05 -17.40
CA ALA A 81 13.86 -7.68 -16.13
C ALA A 81 14.04 -6.66 -15.00
N SER A 82 13.83 -5.37 -15.26
CA SER A 82 14.03 -4.28 -14.30
C SER A 82 12.81 -3.37 -14.24
N SER A 83 12.44 -2.94 -13.03
CA SER A 83 11.35 -1.99 -12.81
C SER A 83 11.67 -1.06 -11.65
N LEU A 84 11.02 0.10 -11.64
CA LEU A 84 11.00 1.01 -10.51
C LEU A 84 9.74 0.74 -9.67
N PHE A 85 9.94 0.47 -8.40
CA PHE A 85 8.87 0.39 -7.42
C PHE A 85 8.84 1.67 -6.61
N GLU A 86 7.72 2.38 -6.67
CA GLU A 86 7.53 3.66 -6.01
C GLU A 86 6.45 3.53 -4.94
N VAL A 87 6.69 4.15 -3.78
CA VAL A 87 5.75 4.15 -2.65
C VAL A 87 5.54 5.59 -2.20
N TRP A 88 4.29 5.99 -2.05
CA TRP A 88 3.91 7.26 -1.45
C TRP A 88 3.06 7.04 -0.21
N MET A 89 3.29 7.86 0.79
CA MET A 89 2.41 8.04 1.93
C MET A 89 1.59 9.31 1.71
N LEU A 90 0.27 9.22 1.72
CA LEU A 90 -0.63 10.35 1.50
C LEU A 90 -1.31 10.74 2.81
N PHE A 91 -1.19 11.99 3.19
CA PHE A 91 -1.82 12.53 4.38
C PHE A 91 -2.84 13.60 4.02
N PRO A 92 -4.01 13.62 4.65
CA PRO A 92 -4.96 14.70 4.46
C PRO A 92 -4.40 16.01 5.01
N ALA A 93 -4.89 17.13 4.48
CA ALA A 93 -4.68 18.42 5.10
C ALA A 93 -5.30 18.44 6.50
N ALA A 94 -4.73 19.21 7.42
CA ALA A 94 -5.33 19.45 8.72
C ALA A 94 -6.66 20.21 8.60
N ASP A 95 -7.54 20.12 9.60
CA ASP A 95 -8.85 20.77 9.61
C ASP A 95 -8.77 22.31 9.48
N ASP A 96 -7.66 22.90 9.89
CA ASP A 96 -7.38 24.32 9.75
C ASP A 96 -6.84 24.71 8.37
N GLY A 97 -6.73 23.77 7.45
CA GLY A 97 -6.20 23.95 6.11
C GLY A 97 -4.68 23.87 6.00
N THR A 98 -3.96 23.63 7.10
CA THR A 98 -2.50 23.45 7.07
C THR A 98 -2.18 22.20 6.27
N GLN A 99 -1.31 22.35 5.26
CA GLN A 99 -0.81 21.22 4.47
C GLN A 99 0.40 20.59 5.17
N PRO A 100 0.51 19.27 5.15
CA PRO A 100 1.74 18.62 5.60
C PRO A 100 2.90 19.06 4.71
N GLU A 101 4.09 19.16 5.30
CA GLU A 101 5.32 19.38 4.54
C GLU A 101 5.52 18.22 3.53
N ALA A 102 5.88 18.59 2.29
CA ALA A 102 6.16 17.59 1.27
C ALA A 102 7.39 16.76 1.69
N ALA A 103 7.24 15.44 1.65
CA ALA A 103 8.33 14.52 1.93
C ALA A 103 9.44 14.65 0.87
N LEU A 104 10.67 14.43 1.28
CA LEU A 104 11.80 14.30 0.37
C LEU A 104 11.67 13.03 -0.46
N GLU A 105 12.12 13.10 -1.71
CA GLU A 105 12.27 11.90 -2.53
C GLU A 105 13.47 11.08 -2.07
N TYR A 106 13.24 9.83 -1.70
CA TYR A 106 14.29 8.87 -1.37
C TYR A 106 14.46 7.89 -2.52
N ARG A 107 15.69 7.75 -3.02
CA ARG A 107 16.05 6.77 -4.06
C ARG A 107 16.90 5.69 -3.45
N LEU A 108 16.26 4.60 -3.08
CA LEU A 108 16.91 3.45 -2.50
C LEU A 108 17.58 2.59 -3.59
N LYS A 109 18.79 2.12 -3.31
CA LYS A 109 19.43 1.07 -4.09
C LYS A 109 18.82 -0.30 -3.73
N THR A 110 19.02 -1.28 -4.58
CA THR A 110 18.45 -2.62 -4.39
C THR A 110 18.88 -3.35 -3.11
N ASN A 111 19.94 -2.90 -2.47
CA ASN A 111 20.49 -3.45 -1.21
C ASN A 111 20.23 -2.55 0.00
N GLU A 112 19.53 -1.46 -0.17
CA GLU A 112 19.16 -0.55 0.92
C GLU A 112 17.79 -0.91 1.47
N ALA A 113 17.65 -0.87 2.80
CA ALA A 113 16.42 -1.22 3.47
C ALA A 113 15.40 -0.09 3.40
N TRP A 114 14.13 -0.41 3.12
CA TRP A 114 13.02 0.52 3.17
C TRP A 114 12.78 1.06 4.60
N ALA A 115 13.09 0.25 5.60
CA ALA A 115 13.04 0.66 7.00
C ALA A 115 13.99 1.82 7.34
N SER A 116 14.96 2.13 6.47
CA SER A 116 15.85 3.28 6.65
C SER A 116 15.14 4.62 6.35
N VAL A 117 14.02 4.60 5.62
CA VAL A 117 13.20 5.78 5.30
C VAL A 117 12.24 6.05 6.45
N LYS A 118 12.52 7.09 7.22
CA LYS A 118 11.77 7.42 8.45
C LYS A 118 10.28 7.69 8.20
N GLU A 119 9.97 8.28 7.07
CA GLU A 119 8.63 8.66 6.66
C GLU A 119 7.72 7.45 6.43
N LEU A 120 8.30 6.30 6.10
CA LEU A 120 7.55 5.05 5.97
C LEU A 120 7.16 4.44 7.32
N GLY A 121 7.83 4.82 8.41
CA GLY A 121 7.52 4.34 9.76
C GLY A 121 7.41 2.81 9.82
N ALA A 122 6.27 2.30 10.28
CA ALA A 122 6.03 0.86 10.41
C ALA A 122 5.91 0.12 9.06
N TYR A 123 5.68 0.85 7.94
CA TYR A 123 5.59 0.22 6.62
C TYR A 123 6.94 -0.15 6.03
N GLY A 124 8.01 0.56 6.39
CA GLY A 124 9.35 0.24 5.90
C GLY A 124 9.72 -1.23 6.14
N PRO A 125 9.66 -1.74 7.38
CA PRO A 125 9.91 -3.16 7.66
C PRO A 125 8.96 -4.13 6.95
N VAL A 126 7.69 -3.75 6.73
CA VAL A 126 6.72 -4.58 5.99
C VAL A 126 7.15 -4.72 4.52
N ILE A 127 7.53 -3.60 3.90
CA ILE A 127 8.03 -3.61 2.53
C ILE A 127 9.33 -4.43 2.43
N ASP A 128 10.24 -4.29 3.38
CA ASP A 128 11.47 -5.09 3.44
C ASP A 128 11.22 -6.60 3.54
N GLN A 129 10.09 -7.00 4.11
CA GLN A 129 9.67 -8.41 4.16
C GLN A 129 9.31 -8.95 2.78
N ASP A 130 8.66 -8.14 1.95
CA ASP A 130 8.08 -8.57 0.66
C ASP A 130 9.05 -8.43 -0.51
N ILE A 131 9.81 -7.34 -0.56
CA ILE A 131 10.70 -6.98 -1.67
C ILE A 131 11.69 -8.07 -2.08
N PRO A 132 12.35 -8.82 -1.16
CA PRO A 132 13.33 -9.84 -1.54
C PRO A 132 12.77 -10.96 -2.40
N ASN A 133 11.44 -11.15 -2.42
CA ASN A 133 10.81 -12.18 -3.23
C ASN A 133 10.67 -11.75 -4.71
N LEU A 134 10.55 -10.47 -5.00
CA LEU A 134 10.35 -9.98 -6.37
C LEU A 134 11.47 -10.41 -7.33
N PRO A 135 12.77 -10.16 -7.04
CA PRO A 135 13.84 -10.62 -7.93
C PRO A 135 13.97 -12.15 -7.98
N ARG A 136 13.56 -12.88 -6.94
CA ARG A 136 13.53 -14.35 -6.94
C ARG A 136 12.45 -14.89 -7.89
N ILE A 137 11.26 -14.30 -7.85
CA ILE A 137 10.15 -14.62 -8.75
C ILE A 137 10.57 -14.32 -10.19
N GLN A 138 11.17 -13.16 -10.45
CA GLN A 138 11.65 -12.78 -11.78
C GLN A 138 12.66 -13.81 -12.34
N LYS A 139 13.65 -14.21 -11.55
CA LYS A 139 14.60 -15.26 -11.94
C LYS A 139 13.91 -16.60 -12.20
N GLY A 140 12.95 -16.96 -11.36
CA GLY A 140 12.17 -18.18 -11.52
C GLY A 140 11.36 -18.19 -12.84
N LEU A 141 10.72 -17.09 -13.17
CA LEU A 141 9.98 -16.91 -14.42
C LEU A 141 10.89 -17.03 -15.66
N MET A 142 12.05 -16.38 -15.61
CA MET A 142 13.03 -16.45 -16.71
C MET A 142 13.57 -17.87 -16.93
N ALA A 143 13.79 -18.62 -15.84
CA ALA A 143 14.29 -19.99 -15.90
C ALA A 143 13.22 -21.03 -16.25
N SER A 144 11.95 -20.71 -16.09
CA SER A 144 10.84 -21.63 -16.29
C SER A 144 10.70 -22.04 -17.75
N ARG A 145 10.61 -23.36 -18.02
CA ARG A 145 10.28 -23.89 -19.34
C ARG A 145 8.87 -23.48 -19.79
N LYS A 146 7.95 -23.40 -18.87
CA LYS A 146 6.52 -23.11 -19.13
C LYS A 146 6.31 -21.68 -19.63
N LYS A 147 7.21 -20.73 -19.26
CA LYS A 147 7.11 -19.29 -19.59
C LYS A 147 5.77 -18.64 -19.18
N THR A 148 5.05 -19.27 -18.27
CA THR A 148 3.78 -18.79 -17.74
C THR A 148 3.71 -19.02 -16.23
N VAL A 149 2.81 -18.30 -15.57
CA VAL A 149 2.49 -18.46 -14.14
C VAL A 149 1.23 -19.31 -14.01
N SER A 150 1.23 -20.25 -13.07
CA SER A 150 -0.02 -20.92 -12.66
C SER A 150 -0.66 -20.12 -11.56
N LEU A 151 -1.87 -19.66 -11.80
CA LEU A 151 -2.64 -18.87 -10.85
C LEU A 151 -3.72 -19.75 -10.20
N GLY A 152 -3.94 -19.57 -8.91
CA GLY A 152 -5.04 -20.19 -8.17
C GLY A 152 -6.40 -19.74 -8.72
N ASN A 153 -7.39 -20.65 -8.68
CA ASN A 153 -8.70 -20.38 -9.30
C ASN A 153 -9.47 -19.26 -8.62
N TYR A 154 -9.46 -19.20 -7.31
CA TYR A 154 -10.28 -18.26 -6.54
C TYR A 154 -9.48 -17.05 -6.05
N GLN A 155 -8.43 -17.27 -5.27
CA GLN A 155 -7.72 -16.18 -4.61
C GLN A 155 -6.95 -15.26 -5.56
N GLU A 156 -6.49 -15.80 -6.70
CA GLU A 156 -5.71 -15.06 -7.70
C GLU A 156 -6.53 -14.65 -8.92
N SER A 157 -7.85 -14.61 -8.79
CA SER A 157 -8.74 -14.18 -9.88
C SER A 157 -8.48 -12.74 -10.34
N ARG A 158 -8.11 -11.84 -9.43
CA ARG A 158 -7.79 -10.45 -9.76
C ARG A 158 -6.49 -10.31 -10.55
N ILE A 159 -5.48 -11.12 -10.22
CA ILE A 159 -4.23 -11.18 -10.99
C ILE A 159 -4.50 -11.68 -12.40
N ARG A 160 -5.37 -12.69 -12.55
CA ARG A 160 -5.79 -13.19 -13.86
C ARG A 160 -6.51 -12.09 -14.66
N ALA A 161 -7.45 -11.38 -14.06
CA ALA A 161 -8.15 -10.27 -14.72
C ALA A 161 -7.18 -9.16 -15.17
N LEU A 162 -6.13 -8.88 -14.39
CA LEU A 162 -5.07 -7.95 -14.78
C LEU A 162 -4.35 -8.41 -16.05
N HIS A 163 -3.96 -9.71 -16.12
CA HIS A 163 -3.28 -10.26 -17.29
C HIS A 163 -4.19 -10.29 -18.52
N GLU A 164 -5.44 -10.73 -18.36
CA GLU A 164 -6.44 -10.72 -19.45
C GLU A 164 -6.67 -9.29 -19.99
N THR A 165 -6.72 -8.30 -19.10
CA THR A 165 -6.84 -6.90 -19.49
C THR A 165 -5.61 -6.44 -20.26
N LEU A 166 -4.40 -6.80 -19.80
CA LEU A 166 -3.14 -6.46 -20.46
C LEU A 166 -3.08 -7.08 -21.87
N ASP A 167 -3.46 -8.36 -22.00
CA ASP A 167 -3.48 -9.06 -23.30
C ASP A 167 -4.41 -8.36 -24.30
N ARG A 168 -5.58 -7.91 -23.84
CA ARG A 168 -6.54 -7.15 -24.68
C ARG A 168 -6.00 -5.78 -25.10
N TYR A 169 -5.28 -5.07 -24.21
CA TYR A 169 -4.57 -3.83 -24.57
C TYR A 169 -3.49 -4.08 -25.62
N ILE A 170 -2.69 -5.15 -25.46
CA ILE A 170 -1.66 -5.53 -26.44
C ILE A 170 -2.29 -5.91 -27.80
N ALA A 171 -3.45 -6.56 -27.76
CA ALA A 171 -4.21 -6.90 -28.97
C ALA A 171 -4.88 -5.68 -29.65
N GLY A 172 -4.84 -4.49 -29.05
CA GLY A 172 -5.46 -3.28 -29.59
C GLY A 172 -6.99 -3.24 -29.45
N GLU A 173 -7.56 -4.00 -28.53
CA GLU A 173 -9.02 -4.03 -28.30
C GLU A 173 -9.54 -2.78 -27.60
N TYR A 174 -8.67 -2.01 -26.97
CA TYR A 174 -9.01 -0.74 -26.35
C TYR A 174 -8.38 0.42 -27.12
N PRO A 175 -9.14 1.47 -27.45
CA PRO A 175 -8.56 2.67 -28.05
C PRO A 175 -7.63 3.34 -27.02
N ILE A 176 -6.46 3.77 -27.48
CA ILE A 176 -5.50 4.57 -26.72
C ILE A 176 -5.95 6.04 -26.74
#